data_9d59c5854cae8f08935a0ebc49d2cb48
#
_entry.id   9d59c5854cae8f08935a0ebc49d2cb48
#
_cell.length_a   1.000
_cell.length_b   1.000
_cell.length_c   1.000
_cell.angle_alpha   90.00
_cell.angle_beta   90.00
_cell.angle_gamma   90.00
#
_symmetry.space_group_name_H-M   'P 1'
#
loop_
_entity.id
_entity.type
_entity.pdbx_description
1 polymer ?
#
loop_
_entity_poly.entity_id
_entity_poly.type
_entity_poly.pdbx_seq_one_letter_code
_entity_poly.pdbx_strand_id
1 'polypeptide(L)'
;MYSIIGGDSKTYGPVTADEVHRWIREGRADERTKIKEEGKGEWRELGTYQEFYPSQPTVPPKISQRHPAAIPAGFGEIHVGDCLRRSWRVYRQDPWKITGVIGIVFFGQFLLNSIPLAGALLAFLLNGPILGGVYYFCLQNLKGHPGGLRDVTETVKERFLPCFLATTVSSLLAFGPFLLELIPAAALFGASGVEMEKLAEHPSLLLGMGLPILAGTLGMMYLLICWSLAVPLAACSATDFWTALTLSWRGVRKNFWPYLGLLLVLGAINLLGILCFLVGLFVTIPVTFLATMIAYEQIFRTTDTRSN
;
A
#
# COMPACT_ATOMS: atom_id res chain seq x y z
N MET A 1 -8.82 -53.65 8.24
CA MET A 1 -9.93 -53.57 9.20
C MET A 1 -9.52 -52.71 10.38
N TYR A 2 -10.46 -51.96 10.94
CA TYR A 2 -10.20 -51.00 12.01
C TYR A 2 -11.09 -51.29 13.21
N SER A 3 -10.59 -51.07 14.41
CA SER A 3 -11.39 -51.05 15.66
C SER A 3 -11.37 -49.62 16.23
N ILE A 4 -12.51 -49.11 16.68
CA ILE A 4 -12.69 -47.73 17.15
C ILE A 4 -13.24 -47.76 18.57
N ILE A 5 -12.79 -46.85 19.43
CA ILE A 5 -13.36 -46.62 20.75
C ILE A 5 -14.37 -45.49 20.65
N GLY A 6 -15.65 -45.78 20.84
CA GLY A 6 -16.71 -44.80 20.83
C GLY A 6 -16.66 -43.87 22.06
N GLY A 7 -17.44 -42.78 22.04
CA GLY A 7 -17.56 -41.84 23.15
C GLY A 7 -18.12 -42.47 24.45
N ASP A 8 -18.71 -43.67 24.34
CA ASP A 8 -19.18 -44.52 25.46
C ASP A 8 -18.11 -45.45 26.02
N SER A 9 -16.84 -45.28 25.57
CA SER A 9 -15.68 -46.10 25.94
C SER A 9 -15.77 -47.57 25.51
N LYS A 10 -16.72 -47.92 24.64
CA LYS A 10 -16.82 -49.28 24.07
C LYS A 10 -16.02 -49.38 22.78
N THR A 11 -15.48 -50.59 22.55
CA THR A 11 -14.77 -50.89 21.32
C THR A 11 -15.72 -51.41 20.24
N TYR A 12 -15.75 -50.79 19.11
CA TYR A 12 -16.52 -51.14 17.93
C TYR A 12 -15.57 -51.65 16.82
N GLY A 13 -15.88 -52.80 16.22
CA GLY A 13 -15.08 -53.34 15.15
C GLY A 13 -15.02 -54.87 15.18
N PRO A 14 -14.40 -55.49 14.17
CA PRO A 14 -13.66 -54.87 13.06
C PRO A 14 -14.59 -54.21 12.01
N VAL A 15 -14.26 -52.96 11.60
CA VAL A 15 -15.01 -52.19 10.61
C VAL A 15 -14.12 -51.84 9.42
N THR A 16 -14.73 -51.55 8.27
CA THR A 16 -14.02 -51.14 7.06
C THR A 16 -13.70 -49.68 7.06
N ALA A 17 -12.76 -49.25 6.21
CA ALA A 17 -12.45 -47.83 6.04
C ALA A 17 -13.68 -46.99 5.62
N ASP A 18 -14.53 -47.55 4.76
CA ASP A 18 -15.76 -46.89 4.30
C ASP A 18 -16.77 -46.64 5.43
N GLU A 19 -16.85 -47.57 6.38
CA GLU A 19 -17.69 -47.38 7.59
C GLU A 19 -17.13 -46.30 8.49
N VAL A 20 -15.81 -46.23 8.65
CA VAL A 20 -15.15 -45.15 9.39
C VAL A 20 -15.45 -43.79 8.74
N HIS A 21 -15.34 -43.67 7.42
CA HIS A 21 -15.70 -42.47 6.67
C HIS A 21 -17.17 -42.10 6.84
N ARG A 22 -18.07 -43.06 6.92
CA ARG A 22 -19.50 -42.82 7.19
C ARG A 22 -19.70 -42.24 8.58
N TRP A 23 -19.05 -42.82 9.60
CA TRP A 23 -19.16 -42.34 10.99
C TRP A 23 -18.58 -40.94 11.19
N ILE A 24 -17.53 -40.58 10.47
CA ILE A 24 -17.01 -39.22 10.44
C ILE A 24 -18.07 -38.25 9.87
N ARG A 25 -18.69 -38.58 8.75
CA ARG A 25 -19.75 -37.77 8.13
C ARG A 25 -20.99 -37.63 8.98
N GLU A 26 -21.32 -38.66 9.77
CA GLU A 26 -22.44 -38.64 10.70
C GLU A 26 -22.12 -37.94 12.02
N GLY A 27 -20.89 -37.46 12.21
CA GLY A 27 -20.45 -36.82 13.46
C GLY A 27 -20.32 -37.75 14.64
N ARG A 28 -20.23 -39.06 14.39
CA ARG A 28 -20.09 -40.12 15.42
C ARG A 28 -18.64 -40.43 15.75
N ALA A 29 -17.70 -40.04 14.90
CA ALA A 29 -16.27 -40.15 15.11
C ALA A 29 -15.62 -38.79 14.72
N ASP A 30 -14.66 -38.35 15.51
CA ASP A 30 -13.92 -37.09 15.32
C ASP A 30 -12.40 -37.34 15.28
N GLU A 31 -11.60 -36.30 15.09
CA GLU A 31 -10.13 -36.37 15.01
C GLU A 31 -9.49 -37.01 16.26
N ARG A 32 -10.14 -36.90 17.43
CA ARG A 32 -9.63 -37.37 18.73
C ARG A 32 -10.10 -38.82 19.03
N THR A 33 -11.00 -39.36 18.23
CA THR A 33 -11.51 -40.73 18.40
C THR A 33 -10.37 -41.73 18.24
N LYS A 34 -10.21 -42.64 19.20
CA LYS A 34 -9.12 -43.62 19.16
C LYS A 34 -9.47 -44.76 18.21
N ILE A 35 -8.56 -45.03 17.28
CA ILE A 35 -8.67 -46.08 16.28
C ILE A 35 -7.42 -46.95 16.33
N LYS A 36 -7.61 -48.22 16.04
CA LYS A 36 -6.56 -49.23 15.93
C LYS A 36 -6.73 -50.00 14.62
N GLU A 37 -5.66 -50.13 13.86
CA GLU A 37 -5.61 -50.98 12.66
C GLU A 37 -5.33 -52.44 13.07
N GLU A 38 -6.06 -53.34 12.49
CA GLU A 38 -5.88 -54.77 12.74
C GLU A 38 -4.47 -55.20 12.28
N GLY A 39 -3.70 -55.76 13.22
CA GLY A 39 -2.28 -56.11 12.99
C GLY A 39 -1.26 -55.09 13.52
N LYS A 40 -1.65 -53.86 13.87
CA LYS A 40 -0.80 -52.86 14.54
C LYS A 40 -1.27 -52.70 15.97
N GLY A 41 -0.41 -53.01 16.94
CA GLY A 41 -0.75 -53.14 18.36
C GLY A 41 -1.15 -51.87 19.12
N GLU A 42 -1.08 -50.67 18.52
CA GLU A 42 -1.22 -49.39 19.20
C GLU A 42 -2.55 -48.68 18.82
N TRP A 43 -3.21 -48.10 19.86
CA TRP A 43 -4.31 -47.17 19.66
C TRP A 43 -3.78 -45.78 19.31
N ARG A 44 -4.24 -45.23 18.19
CA ARG A 44 -3.87 -43.87 17.75
C ARG A 44 -5.11 -43.02 17.54
N GLU A 45 -4.96 -41.70 17.55
CA GLU A 45 -6.06 -40.80 17.22
C GLU A 45 -6.38 -40.86 15.73
N LEU A 46 -7.67 -40.81 15.39
CA LEU A 46 -8.18 -40.90 14.02
C LEU A 46 -7.60 -39.83 13.12
N GLY A 47 -7.36 -38.63 13.67
CA GLY A 47 -6.72 -37.51 12.97
C GLY A 47 -5.27 -37.75 12.53
N THR A 48 -4.59 -38.80 13.04
CA THR A 48 -3.22 -39.17 12.62
C THR A 48 -3.19 -40.03 11.36
N TYR A 49 -4.32 -40.55 10.93
CA TYR A 49 -4.43 -41.37 9.73
C TYR A 49 -4.75 -40.50 8.51
N GLN A 50 -3.79 -40.35 7.59
CA GLN A 50 -3.95 -39.55 6.37
C GLN A 50 -5.08 -40.08 5.45
N GLU A 51 -5.50 -41.30 5.61
CA GLU A 51 -6.60 -41.93 4.88
C GLU A 51 -7.95 -41.30 5.26
N PHE A 52 -8.16 -40.94 6.52
CA PHE A 52 -9.44 -40.45 7.04
C PHE A 52 -9.45 -38.92 7.14
N TYR A 53 -8.34 -38.34 7.49
CA TYR A 53 -8.09 -36.94 7.50
C TYR A 53 -6.83 -36.68 6.64
N PRO A 54 -7.00 -36.54 5.30
CA PRO A 54 -5.89 -36.11 4.49
C PRO A 54 -5.39 -34.82 5.15
N SER A 55 -4.18 -34.90 5.75
CA SER A 55 -3.54 -33.70 6.26
C SER A 55 -3.64 -32.70 5.14
N GLN A 56 -4.50 -31.69 5.31
CA GLN A 56 -4.37 -30.52 4.47
C GLN A 56 -2.87 -30.21 4.56
N PRO A 57 -2.15 -30.21 3.43
CA PRO A 57 -0.77 -29.84 3.50
C PRO A 57 -0.82 -28.55 4.30
N THR A 58 -0.16 -28.52 5.47
CA THR A 58 0.16 -27.30 6.17
C THR A 58 1.12 -26.59 5.25
N VAL A 59 0.59 -26.14 4.13
CA VAL A 59 1.18 -25.06 3.39
C VAL A 59 1.11 -23.95 4.44
N PRO A 60 2.24 -23.58 5.04
CA PRO A 60 2.26 -22.40 5.91
C PRO A 60 1.54 -21.35 5.08
N PRO A 61 0.59 -20.56 5.64
CA PRO A 61 -0.20 -19.64 4.86
C PRO A 61 0.79 -19.00 3.93
N LYS A 62 0.63 -19.22 2.61
CA LYS A 62 1.55 -18.66 1.63
C LYS A 62 1.52 -17.19 1.97
N ILE A 63 2.53 -16.76 2.73
CA ILE A 63 2.87 -15.34 2.79
C ILE A 63 2.88 -15.02 1.33
N SER A 64 1.85 -14.31 0.87
CA SER A 64 1.61 -14.04 -0.54
C SER A 64 2.96 -13.57 -1.06
N GLN A 65 3.72 -14.50 -1.67
CA GLN A 65 4.99 -14.13 -2.26
C GLN A 65 4.55 -13.10 -3.28
N ARG A 66 4.80 -11.83 -2.93
CA ARG A 66 4.56 -10.74 -3.85
C ARG A 66 5.39 -11.10 -5.07
N HIS A 67 4.74 -11.75 -6.05
CA HIS A 67 5.42 -12.04 -7.30
C HIS A 67 5.95 -10.70 -7.78
N PRO A 68 7.24 -10.64 -8.17
CA PRO A 68 7.75 -9.44 -8.81
C PRO A 68 6.77 -9.12 -9.92
N ALA A 69 6.10 -7.97 -9.78
CA ALA A 69 5.15 -7.54 -10.79
C ALA A 69 5.94 -7.51 -12.11
N ALA A 70 5.52 -8.33 -13.06
CA ALA A 70 6.13 -8.32 -14.38
C ALA A 70 6.12 -6.87 -14.85
N ILE A 71 7.27 -6.38 -15.33
CA ILE A 71 7.38 -5.02 -15.88
C ILE A 71 6.29 -4.92 -16.95
N PRO A 72 5.31 -4.01 -16.83
CA PRO A 72 4.18 -3.97 -17.75
C PRO A 72 4.70 -3.75 -19.16
N ALA A 73 4.25 -4.57 -20.10
CA ALA A 73 4.58 -4.43 -21.52
C ALA A 73 4.05 -3.11 -22.12
N GLY A 74 3.18 -2.40 -21.40
CA GLY A 74 2.65 -1.08 -21.73
C GLY A 74 1.95 -0.47 -20.51
N PHE A 75 1.78 0.84 -20.55
CA PHE A 75 1.01 1.57 -19.52
C PHE A 75 -0.42 1.78 -19.99
N GLY A 76 -1.39 1.54 -19.09
CA GLY A 76 -2.80 1.81 -19.33
C GLY A 76 -3.13 3.30 -19.33
N GLU A 77 -4.38 3.64 -19.60
CA GLU A 77 -4.90 5.01 -19.57
C GLU A 77 -5.69 5.26 -18.30
N ILE A 78 -5.58 6.49 -17.77
CA ILE A 78 -6.29 6.89 -16.56
C ILE A 78 -7.66 7.48 -16.93
N HIS A 79 -8.69 6.99 -16.25
CA HIS A 79 -10.04 7.54 -16.31
C HIS A 79 -10.39 8.18 -14.97
N VAL A 80 -10.21 9.50 -14.87
CA VAL A 80 -10.41 10.27 -13.63
C VAL A 80 -11.77 10.00 -12.97
N GLY A 81 -12.84 9.99 -13.77
CA GLY A 81 -14.19 9.71 -13.27
C GLY A 81 -14.34 8.32 -12.64
N ASP A 82 -13.67 7.32 -13.19
CA ASP A 82 -13.68 5.96 -12.64
C ASP A 82 -12.87 5.88 -11.36
N CYS A 83 -11.74 6.58 -11.28
CA CYS A 83 -10.94 6.67 -10.05
C CYS A 83 -11.79 7.20 -8.89
N LEU A 84 -12.55 8.29 -9.13
CA LEU A 84 -13.39 8.91 -8.11
C LEU A 84 -14.60 8.05 -7.73
N ARG A 85 -15.32 7.50 -8.73
CA ARG A 85 -16.52 6.66 -8.48
C ARG A 85 -16.13 5.37 -7.75
N ARG A 86 -15.05 4.71 -8.18
CA ARG A 86 -14.61 3.45 -7.59
C ARG A 86 -14.05 3.66 -6.19
N SER A 87 -13.26 4.72 -5.95
CA SER A 87 -12.75 5.05 -4.61
C SER A 87 -13.88 5.33 -3.62
N TRP A 88 -14.89 6.09 -4.04
CA TRP A 88 -16.05 6.36 -3.20
C TRP A 88 -16.87 5.10 -2.92
N ARG A 89 -17.05 4.23 -3.90
CA ARG A 89 -17.75 2.95 -3.73
C ARG A 89 -17.06 2.04 -2.72
N VAL A 90 -15.73 1.89 -2.81
CA VAL A 90 -14.95 1.07 -1.88
C VAL A 90 -14.95 1.68 -0.48
N TYR A 91 -14.76 3.00 -0.38
CA TYR A 91 -14.83 3.70 0.90
C TYR A 91 -16.16 3.49 1.62
N ARG A 92 -17.29 3.56 0.91
CA ARG A 92 -18.63 3.37 1.49
C ARG A 92 -18.93 1.96 1.98
N GLN A 93 -18.16 0.95 1.57
CA GLN A 93 -18.34 -0.43 2.07
C GLN A 93 -17.97 -0.54 3.55
N ASP A 94 -16.81 0.02 3.93
CA ASP A 94 -16.31 -0.03 5.31
C ASP A 94 -15.66 1.31 5.72
N PRO A 95 -16.41 2.41 5.82
CA PRO A 95 -15.86 3.75 6.03
C PRO A 95 -15.11 3.88 7.37
N TRP A 96 -15.65 3.29 8.43
CA TRP A 96 -15.06 3.34 9.77
C TRP A 96 -13.72 2.60 9.84
N LYS A 97 -13.62 1.45 9.18
CA LYS A 97 -12.38 0.67 9.14
C LYS A 97 -11.30 1.41 8.35
N ILE A 98 -11.63 1.90 7.15
CA ILE A 98 -10.66 2.57 6.28
C ILE A 98 -10.19 3.87 6.94
N THR A 99 -11.12 4.69 7.44
CA THR A 99 -10.79 5.92 8.16
C THR A 99 -10.04 5.64 9.44
N GLY A 100 -10.44 4.62 10.21
CA GLY A 100 -9.80 4.25 11.47
C GLY A 100 -8.34 3.81 11.28
N VAL A 101 -8.06 2.94 10.33
CA VAL A 101 -6.68 2.48 10.07
C VAL A 101 -5.80 3.64 9.61
N ILE A 102 -6.27 4.43 8.63
CA ILE A 102 -5.51 5.58 8.13
C ILE A 102 -5.36 6.64 9.22
N GLY A 103 -6.42 6.91 10.00
CA GLY A 103 -6.40 7.85 11.11
C GLY A 103 -5.41 7.46 12.21
N ILE A 104 -5.37 6.19 12.62
CA ILE A 104 -4.40 5.68 13.60
C ILE A 104 -2.96 5.87 13.09
N VAL A 105 -2.71 5.56 11.83
CA VAL A 105 -1.39 5.72 11.22
C VAL A 105 -0.95 7.17 11.21
N PHE A 106 -1.80 8.09 10.76
CA PHE A 106 -1.48 9.53 10.75
C PHE A 106 -1.39 10.14 12.15
N PHE A 107 -2.20 9.68 13.09
CA PHE A 107 -2.11 10.09 14.48
C PHE A 107 -0.79 9.62 15.12
N GLY A 108 -0.37 8.38 14.85
CA GLY A 108 0.95 7.89 15.27
C GLY A 108 2.09 8.72 14.68
N GLN A 109 1.99 9.08 13.40
CA GLN A 109 2.96 9.97 12.74
C GLN A 109 2.98 11.37 13.36
N PHE A 110 1.81 11.92 13.71
CA PHE A 110 1.69 13.20 14.40
C PHE A 110 2.36 13.17 15.79
N LEU A 111 2.08 12.13 16.58
CA LEU A 111 2.73 11.93 17.89
C LEU A 111 4.25 11.82 17.76
N LEU A 112 4.71 11.09 16.76
CA LEU A 112 6.14 10.93 16.50
C LEU A 112 6.80 12.27 16.18
N ASN A 113 6.18 13.10 15.35
CA ASN A 113 6.68 14.43 15.02
C ASN A 113 6.64 15.41 16.22
N SER A 114 5.88 15.12 17.27
CA SER A 114 5.82 15.95 18.49
C SER A 114 7.05 15.80 19.39
N ILE A 115 7.89 14.78 19.15
CA ILE A 115 9.14 14.55 19.89
C ILE A 115 10.26 15.37 19.23
N PRO A 116 10.87 16.37 19.89
CA PRO A 116 11.92 17.18 19.29
C PRO A 116 13.12 16.32 18.85
N LEU A 117 13.71 16.65 17.73
CA LEU A 117 14.92 16.08 17.13
C LEU A 117 14.82 14.57 16.83
N ALA A 118 14.71 13.72 17.86
CA ALA A 118 14.64 12.27 17.71
C ALA A 118 13.37 11.83 16.95
N GLY A 119 12.23 12.44 17.24
CA GLY A 119 10.98 12.19 16.58
C GLY A 119 10.99 12.62 15.12
N ALA A 120 11.57 13.77 14.81
CA ALA A 120 11.71 14.24 13.43
C ALA A 120 12.59 13.29 12.58
N LEU A 121 13.70 12.82 13.14
CA LEU A 121 14.55 11.83 12.46
C LEU A 121 13.81 10.52 12.23
N LEU A 122 13.12 10.01 13.24
CA LEU A 122 12.37 8.76 13.14
C LEU A 122 11.18 8.91 12.19
N ALA A 123 10.48 10.05 12.22
CA ALA A 123 9.42 10.38 11.27
C ALA A 123 9.93 10.40 9.82
N PHE A 124 11.10 11.00 9.58
CA PHE A 124 11.75 11.00 8.27
C PHE A 124 12.05 9.58 7.78
N LEU A 125 12.64 8.72 8.64
CA LEU A 125 12.98 7.34 8.30
C LEU A 125 11.72 6.50 8.01
N LEU A 126 10.65 6.70 8.77
CA LEU A 126 9.43 5.90 8.69
C LEU A 126 8.43 6.42 7.66
N ASN A 127 8.54 7.66 7.20
CA ASN A 127 7.55 8.29 6.32
C ASN A 127 7.26 7.46 5.06
N GLY A 128 8.29 7.07 4.32
CA GLY A 128 8.15 6.24 3.12
C GLY A 128 7.56 4.85 3.39
N PRO A 129 8.13 4.08 4.34
CA PRO A 129 7.58 2.78 4.72
C PRO A 129 6.13 2.82 5.21
N ILE A 130 5.77 3.82 6.03
CA ILE A 130 4.40 4.00 6.53
C ILE A 130 3.43 4.30 5.38
N LEU A 131 3.77 5.25 4.50
CA LEU A 131 2.97 5.54 3.30
C LEU A 131 2.83 4.30 2.41
N GLY A 132 3.91 3.55 2.22
CA GLY A 132 3.88 2.27 1.49
C GLY A 132 2.89 1.28 2.09
N GLY A 133 2.86 1.18 3.43
CA GLY A 133 1.90 0.35 4.16
C GLY A 133 0.45 0.80 3.96
N VAL A 134 0.18 2.11 4.00
CA VAL A 134 -1.16 2.66 3.73
C VAL A 134 -1.60 2.36 2.29
N TYR A 135 -0.72 2.52 1.31
CA TYR A 135 -1.04 2.18 -0.08
C TYR A 135 -1.31 0.69 -0.26
N TYR A 136 -0.54 -0.18 0.38
CA TYR A 136 -0.78 -1.62 0.34
C TYR A 136 -2.12 -2.00 0.99
N PHE A 137 -2.44 -1.43 2.15
CA PHE A 137 -3.74 -1.57 2.79
C PHE A 137 -4.90 -1.13 1.87
N CYS A 138 -4.77 0.02 1.19
CA CYS A 138 -5.76 0.48 0.22
C CYS A 138 -5.91 -0.51 -0.96
N LEU A 139 -4.79 -1.06 -1.47
CA LEU A 139 -4.81 -2.05 -2.54
C LEU A 139 -5.55 -3.34 -2.14
N GLN A 140 -5.34 -3.82 -0.91
CA GLN A 140 -6.05 -5.00 -0.40
C GLN A 140 -7.57 -4.77 -0.34
N ASN A 141 -7.99 -3.61 0.16
CA ASN A 141 -9.42 -3.25 0.19
C ASN A 141 -10.01 -3.11 -1.23
N LEU A 142 -9.25 -2.60 -2.21
CA LEU A 142 -9.68 -2.53 -3.62
C LEU A 142 -9.88 -3.92 -4.24
N LYS A 143 -9.09 -4.91 -3.81
CA LYS A 143 -9.20 -6.31 -4.24
C LYS A 143 -10.25 -7.11 -3.48
N GLY A 144 -10.97 -6.49 -2.54
CA GLY A 144 -11.99 -7.14 -1.71
C GLY A 144 -11.42 -8.03 -0.60
N HIS A 145 -10.12 -7.94 -0.30
CA HIS A 145 -9.53 -8.65 0.83
C HIS A 145 -9.69 -7.83 2.12
N PRO A 146 -10.03 -8.46 3.25
CA PRO A 146 -10.17 -7.74 4.51
C PRO A 146 -8.79 -7.32 5.05
N GLY A 147 -8.29 -6.18 4.57
CA GLY A 147 -7.05 -5.57 5.07
C GLY A 147 -7.23 -4.89 6.43
N GLY A 148 -6.13 -4.63 7.16
CA GLY A 148 -6.13 -3.99 8.47
C GLY A 148 -4.81 -3.32 8.82
N LEU A 149 -4.67 -2.85 10.07
CA LEU A 149 -3.43 -2.23 10.57
C LEU A 149 -2.22 -3.19 10.48
N ARG A 150 -2.49 -4.50 10.55
CA ARG A 150 -1.45 -5.53 10.39
C ARG A 150 -0.77 -5.45 9.03
N ASP A 151 -1.52 -5.22 7.94
CA ASP A 151 -0.95 -5.10 6.59
C ASP A 151 -0.01 -3.90 6.47
N VAL A 152 -0.34 -2.80 7.16
CA VAL A 152 0.53 -1.62 7.24
C VAL A 152 1.84 -1.99 7.94
N THR A 153 1.76 -2.62 9.11
CA THR A 153 2.96 -2.97 9.91
C THR A 153 3.82 -4.04 9.25
N GLU A 154 3.23 -5.03 8.60
CA GLU A 154 3.95 -6.06 7.84
C GLU A 154 4.66 -5.44 6.63
N THR A 155 4.00 -4.55 5.90
CA THR A 155 4.62 -3.84 4.77
C THR A 155 5.79 -2.97 5.23
N VAL A 156 5.66 -2.27 6.37
CA VAL A 156 6.75 -1.49 6.96
C VAL A 156 7.95 -2.37 7.26
N LYS A 157 7.75 -3.59 7.79
CA LYS A 157 8.85 -4.52 8.11
C LYS A 157 9.50 -5.11 6.86
N GLU A 158 8.70 -5.59 5.93
CA GLU A 158 9.18 -6.34 4.76
C GLU A 158 9.74 -5.43 3.66
N ARG A 159 9.18 -4.23 3.50
CA ARG A 159 9.49 -3.30 2.40
C ARG A 159 10.05 -1.97 2.88
N PHE A 160 10.67 -1.98 4.08
CA PHE A 160 11.23 -0.77 4.69
C PHE A 160 12.19 -0.06 3.73
N LEU A 161 13.25 -0.73 3.33
CA LEU A 161 14.33 -0.13 2.55
C LEU A 161 13.88 0.35 1.15
N PRO A 162 13.14 -0.45 0.35
CA PRO A 162 12.64 0.03 -0.93
C PRO A 162 11.72 1.26 -0.81
N CYS A 163 10.81 1.30 0.16
CA CYS A 163 9.89 2.42 0.36
C CYS A 163 10.62 3.67 0.88
N PHE A 164 11.55 3.50 1.84
CA PHE A 164 12.39 4.58 2.36
C PHE A 164 13.23 5.21 1.25
N LEU A 165 13.94 4.38 0.46
CA LEU A 165 14.77 4.87 -0.64
C LEU A 165 13.92 5.51 -1.75
N ALA A 166 12.76 4.92 -2.10
CA ALA A 166 11.88 5.49 -3.10
C ALA A 166 11.43 6.90 -2.70
N THR A 167 11.04 7.11 -1.43
CA THR A 167 10.62 8.41 -0.92
C THR A 167 11.80 9.39 -0.84
N THR A 168 12.92 8.99 -0.24
CA THR A 168 14.06 9.87 0.01
C THR A 168 14.73 10.28 -1.31
N VAL A 169 14.99 9.32 -2.21
CA VAL A 169 15.64 9.60 -3.49
C VAL A 169 14.73 10.44 -4.40
N SER A 170 13.44 10.11 -4.49
CA SER A 170 12.51 10.92 -5.29
C SER A 170 12.40 12.36 -4.78
N SER A 171 12.33 12.55 -3.46
CA SER A 171 12.29 13.90 -2.87
C SER A 171 13.59 14.66 -3.14
N LEU A 172 14.74 14.03 -2.89
CA LEU A 172 16.04 14.68 -3.10
C LEU A 172 16.22 15.11 -4.56
N LEU A 173 15.91 14.21 -5.51
CA LEU A 173 16.01 14.52 -6.95
C LEU A 173 14.97 15.55 -7.38
N ALA A 174 13.76 15.53 -6.82
CA ALA A 174 12.72 16.50 -7.15
C ALA A 174 13.06 17.91 -6.67
N PHE A 175 13.75 18.06 -5.53
CA PHE A 175 14.22 19.35 -5.05
C PHE A 175 15.39 19.91 -5.86
N GLY A 176 16.10 19.09 -6.65
CA GLY A 176 17.26 19.50 -7.45
C GLY A 176 17.02 20.74 -8.32
N PRO A 177 16.00 20.78 -9.20
CA PRO A 177 15.69 21.95 -10.02
C PRO A 177 15.46 23.22 -9.21
N PHE A 178 14.74 23.13 -8.10
CA PHE A 178 14.48 24.28 -7.23
C PHE A 178 15.78 24.81 -6.61
N LEU A 179 16.64 23.94 -6.08
CA LEU A 179 17.92 24.34 -5.50
C LEU A 179 18.87 24.91 -6.56
N LEU A 180 18.85 24.37 -7.78
CA LEU A 180 19.68 24.85 -8.88
C LEU A 180 19.34 26.30 -9.26
N GLU A 181 18.05 26.66 -9.24
CA GLU A 181 17.59 28.01 -9.57
C GLU A 181 17.68 28.98 -8.39
N LEU A 182 17.76 28.49 -7.17
CA LEU A 182 17.94 29.32 -5.98
C LEU A 182 19.34 29.97 -5.95
N ILE A 183 20.37 29.26 -6.45
CA ILE A 183 21.75 29.74 -6.47
C ILE A 183 21.90 31.02 -7.33
N PRO A 184 21.51 31.05 -8.63
CA PRO A 184 21.60 32.25 -9.44
C PRO A 184 20.70 33.38 -8.92
N ALA A 185 19.51 33.07 -8.37
CA ALA A 185 18.65 34.07 -7.79
C ALA A 185 19.32 34.74 -6.57
N ALA A 186 19.93 33.96 -5.68
CA ALA A 186 20.65 34.46 -4.51
C ALA A 186 21.92 35.27 -4.93
N ALA A 187 22.63 34.82 -5.95
CA ALA A 187 23.79 35.53 -6.49
C ALA A 187 23.39 36.89 -7.10
N LEU A 188 22.30 36.94 -7.87
CA LEU A 188 21.76 38.16 -8.43
C LEU A 188 21.35 39.16 -7.34
N PHE A 189 20.68 38.66 -6.29
CA PHE A 189 20.31 39.48 -5.14
C PHE A 189 21.54 40.05 -4.43
N GLY A 190 22.51 39.19 -4.09
CA GLY A 190 23.75 39.61 -3.43
C GLY A 190 24.58 40.62 -4.24
N ALA A 191 24.62 40.46 -5.57
CA ALA A 191 25.31 41.39 -6.46
C ALA A 191 24.59 42.72 -6.66
N SER A 192 23.28 42.77 -6.41
CA SER A 192 22.49 44.01 -6.60
C SER A 192 22.75 45.07 -5.55
N GLY A 193 23.22 44.72 -4.35
CA GLY A 193 23.38 45.64 -3.20
C GLY A 193 22.07 46.19 -2.66
N VAL A 194 20.93 45.70 -3.10
CA VAL A 194 19.59 46.13 -2.69
C VAL A 194 19.22 45.51 -1.36
N GLU A 195 18.76 46.29 -0.40
CA GLU A 195 18.22 45.79 0.85
C GLU A 195 16.89 45.07 0.62
N MET A 196 16.60 44.03 1.39
CA MET A 196 15.40 43.21 1.24
C MET A 196 14.12 44.06 1.31
N GLU A 197 14.09 45.10 2.15
CA GLU A 197 12.93 46.00 2.31
C GLU A 197 12.64 46.82 1.03
N LYS A 198 13.67 47.12 0.24
CA LYS A 198 13.55 47.92 -1.00
C LYS A 198 13.40 47.07 -2.25
N LEU A 199 13.36 45.73 -2.08
CA LEU A 199 13.27 44.80 -3.21
C LEU A 199 12.04 45.06 -4.10
N ALA A 200 10.92 45.45 -3.49
CA ALA A 200 9.68 45.75 -4.20
C ALA A 200 9.78 47.00 -5.12
N GLU A 201 10.74 47.87 -4.87
CA GLU A 201 11.00 49.10 -5.66
C GLU A 201 11.79 48.78 -6.94
N HIS A 202 12.35 47.54 -7.05
CA HIS A 202 13.16 47.11 -8.17
C HIS A 202 12.50 45.97 -8.97
N PRO A 203 11.50 46.26 -9.83
CA PRO A 203 10.75 45.21 -10.56
C PRO A 203 11.60 44.36 -11.49
N SER A 204 12.66 44.90 -12.06
CA SER A 204 13.60 44.16 -12.89
C SER A 204 14.38 43.08 -12.11
N LEU A 205 14.75 43.41 -10.86
CA LEU A 205 15.42 42.47 -9.96
C LEU A 205 14.45 41.38 -9.51
N LEU A 206 13.21 41.76 -9.15
CA LEU A 206 12.14 40.82 -8.82
C LEU A 206 11.87 39.82 -9.96
N LEU A 207 11.80 40.29 -11.20
CA LEU A 207 11.61 39.44 -12.36
C LEU A 207 12.85 38.56 -12.61
N GLY A 208 14.05 39.09 -12.49
CA GLY A 208 15.30 38.38 -12.66
C GLY A 208 15.50 37.26 -11.65
N MET A 209 14.99 37.38 -10.42
CA MET A 209 15.02 36.35 -9.39
C MET A 209 13.78 35.46 -9.47
N GLY A 210 12.61 36.04 -9.69
CA GLY A 210 11.34 35.33 -9.65
C GLY A 210 11.14 34.31 -10.75
N LEU A 211 11.59 34.63 -11.98
CA LEU A 211 11.46 33.71 -13.11
C LEU A 211 12.25 32.41 -12.94
N PRO A 212 13.55 32.42 -12.56
CA PRO A 212 14.28 31.20 -12.24
C PRO A 212 13.62 30.39 -11.11
N ILE A 213 13.26 31.04 -10.00
CA ILE A 213 12.61 30.40 -8.87
C ILE A 213 11.27 29.75 -9.29
N LEU A 214 10.49 30.44 -10.11
CA LEU A 214 9.25 29.89 -10.67
C LEU A 214 9.52 28.67 -11.55
N ALA A 215 10.51 28.74 -12.43
CA ALA A 215 10.91 27.63 -13.29
C ALA A 215 11.38 26.41 -12.49
N GLY A 216 12.21 26.64 -11.46
CA GLY A 216 12.66 25.59 -10.53
C GLY A 216 11.51 24.97 -9.75
N THR A 217 10.56 25.80 -9.29
CA THR A 217 9.36 25.32 -8.59
C THR A 217 8.47 24.46 -9.49
N LEU A 218 8.24 24.89 -10.73
CA LEU A 218 7.48 24.11 -11.71
C LEU A 218 8.18 22.80 -12.05
N GLY A 219 9.51 22.82 -12.20
CA GLY A 219 10.33 21.61 -12.40
C GLY A 219 10.22 20.64 -11.23
N MET A 220 10.34 21.15 -10.00
CA MET A 220 10.14 20.36 -8.77
C MET A 220 8.75 19.73 -8.72
N MET A 221 7.69 20.51 -8.96
CA MET A 221 6.31 19.98 -8.98
C MET A 221 6.11 18.91 -10.05
N TYR A 222 6.65 19.12 -11.24
CA TYR A 222 6.59 18.14 -12.30
C TYR A 222 7.24 16.81 -11.89
N LEU A 223 8.42 16.85 -11.28
CA LEU A 223 9.12 15.66 -10.80
C LEU A 223 8.38 14.96 -9.66
N LEU A 224 7.85 15.72 -8.69
CA LEU A 224 7.04 15.18 -7.60
C LEU A 224 5.80 14.45 -8.13
N ILE A 225 5.12 15.00 -9.14
CA ILE A 225 3.98 14.36 -9.79
C ILE A 225 4.43 13.07 -10.49
N CYS A 226 5.51 13.10 -11.26
CA CYS A 226 6.02 11.94 -11.98
C CYS A 226 6.45 10.79 -11.06
N TRP A 227 6.96 11.09 -9.86
CA TRP A 227 7.41 10.09 -8.90
C TRP A 227 6.41 9.78 -7.78
N SER A 228 5.23 10.38 -7.81
CA SER A 228 4.19 10.17 -6.78
C SER A 228 3.74 8.71 -6.64
N LEU A 229 3.85 7.90 -7.71
CA LEU A 229 3.52 6.47 -7.69
C LEU A 229 4.73 5.56 -7.41
N ALA A 230 5.91 6.12 -7.11
CA ALA A 230 7.11 5.33 -6.80
C ALA A 230 6.94 4.55 -5.48
N VAL A 231 6.37 5.17 -4.46
CA VAL A 231 6.10 4.52 -3.15
C VAL A 231 5.07 3.40 -3.28
N PRO A 232 3.89 3.59 -3.92
CA PRO A 232 2.98 2.49 -4.24
C PRO A 232 3.64 1.34 -5.00
N LEU A 233 4.48 1.62 -6.01
CA LEU A 233 5.23 0.61 -6.75
C LEU A 233 6.20 -0.15 -5.84
N ALA A 234 7.01 0.56 -5.04
CA ALA A 234 7.95 -0.06 -4.11
C ALA A 234 7.25 -0.91 -3.03
N ALA A 235 6.07 -0.49 -2.58
CA ALA A 235 5.31 -1.20 -1.55
C ALA A 235 4.52 -2.39 -2.09
N CYS A 236 3.83 -2.23 -3.22
CA CYS A 236 2.84 -3.20 -3.72
C CYS A 236 3.41 -4.20 -4.71
N SER A 237 4.48 -3.86 -5.44
CA SER A 237 5.20 -4.76 -6.32
C SER A 237 6.54 -5.16 -5.69
N ALA A 238 7.06 -6.35 -6.04
CA ALA A 238 8.34 -6.82 -5.50
C ALA A 238 9.55 -6.17 -6.21
N THR A 239 9.43 -4.89 -6.62
CA THR A 239 10.48 -4.14 -7.30
C THR A 239 11.43 -3.46 -6.32
N ASP A 240 12.66 -3.23 -6.76
CA ASP A 240 13.60 -2.34 -6.08
C ASP A 240 13.20 -0.86 -6.26
N PHE A 241 13.77 0.01 -5.45
CA PHE A 241 13.41 1.44 -5.46
C PHE A 241 13.70 2.14 -6.79
N TRP A 242 14.79 1.76 -7.49
CA TRP A 242 15.17 2.37 -8.75
C TRP A 242 14.22 2.01 -9.90
N THR A 243 13.85 0.75 -9.97
CA THR A 243 12.83 0.26 -10.89
C THR A 243 11.47 0.93 -10.61
N ALA A 244 11.10 1.09 -9.32
CA ALA A 244 9.89 1.79 -8.92
C ALA A 244 9.89 3.27 -9.39
N LEU A 245 11.02 3.99 -9.23
CA LEU A 245 11.17 5.37 -9.72
C LEU A 245 11.05 5.48 -11.23
N THR A 246 11.75 4.60 -11.96
CA THR A 246 11.74 4.61 -13.43
C THR A 246 10.38 4.24 -14.01
N LEU A 247 9.69 3.26 -13.43
CA LEU A 247 8.33 2.88 -13.83
C LEU A 247 7.33 3.98 -13.54
N SER A 248 7.39 4.58 -12.33
CA SER A 248 6.55 5.71 -11.95
C SER A 248 6.70 6.86 -12.95
N TRP A 249 7.94 7.27 -13.22
CA TRP A 249 8.25 8.29 -14.22
C TRP A 249 7.64 8.01 -15.59
N ARG A 250 7.87 6.81 -16.14
CA ARG A 250 7.36 6.43 -17.46
C ARG A 250 5.83 6.35 -17.50
N GLY A 251 5.23 5.73 -16.50
CA GLY A 251 3.77 5.54 -16.43
C GLY A 251 3.02 6.84 -16.25
N VAL A 252 3.46 7.68 -15.30
CA VAL A 252 2.82 8.98 -15.06
C VAL A 252 3.07 9.95 -16.22
N ARG A 253 4.29 10.01 -16.79
CA ARG A 253 4.59 10.86 -17.93
C ARG A 253 3.70 10.58 -19.14
N LYS A 254 3.40 9.30 -19.43
CA LYS A 254 2.48 8.91 -20.49
C LYS A 254 1.04 9.42 -20.23
N ASN A 255 0.64 9.46 -18.97
CA ASN A 255 -0.69 9.87 -18.53
C ASN A 255 -0.68 11.19 -17.75
N PHE A 256 0.28 12.10 -18.07
CA PHE A 256 0.53 13.28 -17.24
C PHE A 256 -0.71 14.15 -17.05
N TRP A 257 -1.40 14.52 -18.11
CA TRP A 257 -2.57 15.41 -18.04
C TRP A 257 -3.77 14.79 -17.31
N PRO A 258 -4.19 13.55 -17.60
CA PRO A 258 -5.24 12.90 -16.82
C PRO A 258 -4.87 12.73 -15.35
N TYR A 259 -3.60 12.39 -15.07
CA TYR A 259 -3.13 12.21 -13.70
C TYR A 259 -3.06 13.54 -12.94
N LEU A 260 -2.55 14.60 -13.56
CA LEU A 260 -2.59 15.96 -13.00
C LEU A 260 -4.03 16.39 -12.72
N GLY A 261 -4.95 16.15 -13.65
CA GLY A 261 -6.38 16.41 -13.45
C GLY A 261 -6.95 15.68 -12.24
N LEU A 262 -6.58 14.40 -12.06
CA LEU A 262 -6.97 13.64 -10.87
C LEU A 262 -6.44 14.29 -9.59
N LEU A 263 -5.14 14.65 -9.55
CA LEU A 263 -4.53 15.28 -8.38
C LEU A 263 -5.19 16.63 -8.04
N LEU A 264 -5.52 17.44 -9.05
CA LEU A 264 -6.22 18.73 -8.86
C LEU A 264 -7.62 18.51 -8.27
N VAL A 265 -8.38 17.56 -8.78
CA VAL A 265 -9.71 17.23 -8.23
C VAL A 265 -9.60 16.72 -6.80
N LEU A 266 -8.65 15.82 -6.52
CA LEU A 266 -8.41 15.33 -5.15
C LEU A 266 -7.96 16.45 -4.22
N GLY A 267 -7.12 17.37 -4.70
CA GLY A 267 -6.71 18.57 -3.97
C GLY A 267 -7.91 19.46 -3.63
N ALA A 268 -8.81 19.72 -4.60
CA ALA A 268 -10.03 20.48 -4.37
C ALA A 268 -10.96 19.81 -3.34
N ILE A 269 -11.11 18.48 -3.42
CA ILE A 269 -11.89 17.71 -2.43
C ILE A 269 -11.28 17.81 -1.04
N ASN A 270 -9.95 17.73 -0.91
CA ASN A 270 -9.28 17.90 0.38
C ASN A 270 -9.39 19.35 0.90
N LEU A 271 -9.32 20.34 0.03
CA LEU A 271 -9.55 21.75 0.40
C LEU A 271 -10.98 21.95 0.95
N LEU A 272 -11.99 21.35 0.32
CA LEU A 272 -13.35 21.35 0.87
C LEU A 272 -13.41 20.64 2.22
N GLY A 273 -12.64 19.54 2.40
CA GLY A 273 -12.51 18.84 3.69
C GLY A 273 -11.95 19.72 4.80
N ILE A 274 -10.99 20.58 4.48
CA ILE A 274 -10.43 21.58 5.41
C ILE A 274 -11.49 22.63 5.76
N LEU A 275 -12.20 23.17 4.76
CA LEU A 275 -13.27 24.16 4.96
C LEU A 275 -14.42 23.61 5.83
N CYS A 276 -14.65 22.29 5.84
CA CYS A 276 -15.57 21.62 6.74
C CYS A 276 -14.95 21.36 8.13
N PHE A 277 -14.22 22.33 8.70
CA PHE A 277 -13.60 22.28 10.04
C PHE A 277 -12.67 21.08 10.26
N LEU A 278 -11.90 20.70 9.26
CA LEU A 278 -10.98 19.55 9.27
C LEU A 278 -11.68 18.18 9.42
N VAL A 279 -12.94 18.14 9.86
CA VAL A 279 -13.71 16.88 9.99
C VAL A 279 -13.86 16.20 8.62
N GLY A 280 -14.00 16.98 7.56
CA GLY A 280 -14.03 16.46 6.19
C GLY A 280 -12.78 15.69 5.77
N LEU A 281 -11.62 15.99 6.35
CA LEU A 281 -10.36 15.29 6.05
C LEU A 281 -10.39 13.81 6.45
N PHE A 282 -11.14 13.44 7.48
CA PHE A 282 -11.32 12.04 7.86
C PHE A 282 -11.98 11.20 6.76
N VAL A 283 -12.69 11.85 5.84
CA VAL A 283 -13.32 11.21 4.68
C VAL A 283 -12.46 11.41 3.43
N THR A 284 -11.99 12.64 3.20
CA THR A 284 -11.33 12.99 1.93
C THR A 284 -9.93 12.41 1.81
N ILE A 285 -9.17 12.29 2.91
CA ILE A 285 -7.84 11.65 2.90
C ILE A 285 -7.92 10.17 2.50
N PRO A 286 -8.75 9.31 3.16
CA PRO A 286 -8.93 7.92 2.74
C PRO A 286 -9.35 7.78 1.27
N VAL A 287 -10.29 8.60 0.81
CA VAL A 287 -10.73 8.59 -0.59
C VAL A 287 -9.59 8.97 -1.54
N THR A 288 -8.72 9.92 -1.15
CA THR A 288 -7.54 10.30 -1.93
C THR A 288 -6.57 9.14 -2.08
N PHE A 289 -6.26 8.40 -1.01
CA PHE A 289 -5.40 7.21 -1.08
C PHE A 289 -6.00 6.12 -1.97
N LEU A 290 -7.29 5.83 -1.84
CA LEU A 290 -7.99 4.86 -2.68
C LEU A 290 -7.99 5.28 -4.15
N ALA A 291 -8.28 6.56 -4.47
CA ALA A 291 -8.28 7.07 -5.84
C ALA A 291 -6.89 6.99 -6.47
N THR A 292 -5.84 7.32 -5.72
CA THR A 292 -4.44 7.19 -6.16
C THR A 292 -4.09 5.72 -6.46
N MET A 293 -4.56 4.78 -5.63
CA MET A 293 -4.34 3.35 -5.86
C MET A 293 -5.13 2.80 -7.05
N ILE A 294 -6.30 3.35 -7.36
CA ILE A 294 -7.03 2.99 -8.58
C ILE A 294 -6.29 3.51 -9.82
N ALA A 295 -5.77 4.74 -9.77
CA ALA A 295 -4.92 5.28 -10.84
C ALA A 295 -3.66 4.42 -11.03
N TYR A 296 -3.03 3.98 -9.93
CA TYR A 296 -1.93 3.02 -9.96
C TYR A 296 -2.34 1.71 -10.66
N GLU A 297 -3.48 1.10 -10.31
CA GLU A 297 -3.99 -0.10 -10.98
C GLU A 297 -4.25 0.14 -12.47
N GLN A 298 -4.80 1.28 -12.87
CA GLN A 298 -5.08 1.60 -14.27
C GLN A 298 -3.80 1.76 -15.11
N ILE A 299 -2.78 2.41 -14.54
CA ILE A 299 -1.49 2.63 -15.23
C ILE A 299 -0.69 1.33 -15.33
N PHE A 300 -0.57 0.58 -14.22
CA PHE A 300 0.35 -0.55 -14.09
C PHE A 300 -0.36 -1.91 -14.12
N ARG A 301 -1.59 -1.97 -14.66
CA ARG A 301 -2.33 -3.21 -14.83
C ARG A 301 -1.49 -4.17 -15.68
N THR A 302 -0.86 -5.13 -15.04
CA THR A 302 -0.37 -6.31 -15.74
C THR A 302 -1.57 -7.01 -16.35
N THR A 303 -1.48 -7.35 -17.64
CA THR A 303 -2.47 -8.07 -18.43
C THR A 303 -2.66 -9.50 -17.89
N ASP A 304 -3.19 -9.62 -16.68
CA ASP A 304 -3.53 -10.92 -16.06
C ASP A 304 -5.01 -11.26 -16.26
N THR A 305 -5.68 -10.60 -17.21
CA THR A 305 -7.06 -10.92 -17.61
C THR A 305 -7.11 -11.34 -19.08
N ARG A 306 -6.35 -12.39 -19.45
CA ARG A 306 -6.62 -13.22 -20.62
C ARG A 306 -6.47 -14.68 -20.22
N SER A 307 -7.39 -15.16 -19.39
CA SER A 307 -7.78 -16.57 -19.32
C SER A 307 -9.18 -16.63 -18.72
N ASN A 308 -10.16 -16.46 -19.57
CA ASN A 308 -11.45 -17.12 -19.54
C ASN A 308 -11.88 -17.36 -20.97
#